data_88552945a8974e3b4da783bdc9d79346
#
_entry.id   88552945a8974e3b4da783bdc9d79346
#
_cell.length_a   1.000
_cell.length_b   1.000
_cell.length_c   1.000
_cell.angle_alpha   90.00
_cell.angle_beta   90.00
_cell.angle_gamma   90.00
#
_symmetry.space_group_name_H-M   'P 1'
#
loop_
_entity.id
_entity.type
_entity.pdbx_description
1 polymer ?
#
loop_
_entity_poly.entity_id
_entity_poly.type
_entity_poly.pdbx_seq_one_letter_code
_entity_poly.pdbx_strand_id
1 'polypeptide(L)'
;MCSSDLAERLIASLSNRHVMITSNYTGVELVLFGSVERDAASAARTNPYDIVATVIGPRETLRVRHSQRVLGIWVNTAARTFVDPPSYLAVLANRPLDLIASAENRRKLQLGLTDTPLPELINNDIGEVTNDPFRGALVRLMAERGLYSEEANAITFLTPTLFRASIKLPALVPVGDYTVDVKLFADGNMIGHTALLFEIVKVGFEQFVVEAARDHGLLYGFATAGMALLTGWIASVAFRRD
;
A
#
# COMPACT_ATOMS: atom_id res chain seq x y z
N MET A 1 -14.22 -25.82 27.98
CA MET A 1 -13.13 -26.50 27.23
C MET A 1 -12.25 -25.39 26.72
N CYS A 2 -11.07 -25.22 27.31
CA CYS A 2 -10.14 -24.14 27.04
C CYS A 2 -9.61 -24.25 25.63
N SER A 3 -9.87 -23.24 24.78
CA SER A 3 -9.08 -23.01 23.59
C SER A 3 -7.64 -22.85 24.04
N SER A 4 -6.79 -23.70 23.53
CA SER A 4 -5.35 -23.56 23.67
C SER A 4 -4.95 -22.20 23.12
N ASP A 5 -4.67 -21.26 24.01
CA ASP A 5 -3.93 -20.05 23.69
C ASP A 5 -2.65 -20.50 22.99
N LEU A 6 -2.51 -20.15 21.75
CA LEU A 6 -1.35 -20.46 20.94
C LEU A 6 -0.16 -19.77 21.58
N ALA A 7 0.80 -20.56 22.00
CA ALA A 7 2.00 -20.20 22.74
C ALA A 7 2.96 -19.24 21.99
N GLU A 8 2.57 -18.65 20.87
CA GLU A 8 3.39 -17.78 20.04
C GLU A 8 2.59 -16.54 19.64
N ARG A 9 3.10 -15.37 20.00
CA ARG A 9 2.48 -14.07 19.72
C ARG A 9 3.29 -13.29 18.70
N LEU A 10 2.65 -12.83 17.64
CA LEU A 10 3.25 -11.94 16.65
C LEU A 10 3.05 -10.48 17.06
N ILE A 11 4.15 -9.77 17.24
CA ILE A 11 4.15 -8.31 17.47
C ILE A 11 4.80 -7.66 16.27
N ALA A 12 4.16 -6.64 15.71
CA ALA A 12 4.72 -5.88 14.60
C ALA A 12 4.46 -4.38 14.76
N SER A 13 5.29 -3.58 14.12
CA SER A 13 5.16 -2.13 14.10
C SER A 13 5.71 -1.55 12.80
N LEU A 14 5.24 -0.35 12.43
CA LEU A 14 5.72 0.42 11.29
C LEU A 14 6.59 1.58 11.76
N SER A 15 7.59 1.95 10.97
CA SER A 15 8.47 3.09 11.25
C SER A 15 7.71 4.41 11.27
N ASN A 16 6.62 4.51 10.51
CA ASN A 16 5.75 5.68 10.49
C ASN A 16 4.30 5.25 10.22
N ARG A 17 3.33 5.92 10.85
CA ARG A 17 1.90 5.70 10.64
C ARG A 17 1.24 6.75 9.75
N HIS A 18 1.92 7.86 9.49
CA HIS A 18 1.43 8.93 8.62
C HIS A 18 2.50 9.24 7.58
N VAL A 19 2.18 8.99 6.33
CA VAL A 19 3.05 9.29 5.18
C VAL A 19 2.50 10.53 4.49
N MET A 20 3.31 11.59 4.44
CA MET A 20 2.93 12.85 3.81
C MET A 20 3.43 12.90 2.36
N ILE A 21 2.52 13.09 1.42
CA ILE A 21 2.83 13.28 0.00
C ILE A 21 2.83 14.77 -0.30
N THR A 22 3.98 15.29 -0.69
CA THR A 22 4.15 16.66 -1.21
C THR A 22 4.18 16.67 -2.73
N SER A 23 4.17 17.86 -3.35
CA SER A 23 4.31 18.00 -4.80
C SER A 23 5.63 17.42 -5.38
N ASN A 24 6.66 17.29 -4.54
CA ASN A 24 7.98 16.74 -4.90
C ASN A 24 8.15 15.28 -4.50
N TYR A 25 7.06 14.59 -4.17
CA TYR A 25 7.12 13.20 -3.76
C TYR A 25 7.55 12.27 -4.90
N THR A 26 8.63 11.54 -4.71
CA THR A 26 9.19 10.58 -5.67
C THR A 26 9.01 9.12 -5.25
N GLY A 27 8.37 8.89 -4.12
CA GLY A 27 8.23 7.61 -3.45
C GLY A 27 8.92 7.62 -2.09
N VAL A 28 8.51 6.72 -1.21
CA VAL A 28 9.11 6.52 0.12
C VAL A 28 9.15 5.04 0.46
N GLU A 29 10.08 4.68 1.28
CA GLU A 29 10.21 3.35 1.84
C GLU A 29 9.79 3.37 3.31
N LEU A 30 8.79 2.55 3.65
CA LEU A 30 8.28 2.38 5.00
C LEU A 30 8.83 1.06 5.56
N VAL A 31 9.41 1.10 6.76
CA VAL A 31 9.96 -0.09 7.38
C VAL A 31 8.94 -0.75 8.29
N LEU A 32 8.64 -2.02 8.00
CA LEU A 32 7.93 -2.93 8.88
C LEU A 32 8.97 -3.72 9.69
N PHE A 33 8.79 -3.79 10.99
CA PHE A 33 9.59 -4.64 11.87
C PHE A 33 8.68 -5.32 12.88
N GLY A 34 9.10 -6.47 13.34
CA GLY A 34 8.33 -7.21 14.33
C GLY A 34 9.09 -8.37 14.93
N SER A 35 8.52 -8.92 15.98
CA SER A 35 9.08 -10.02 16.72
C SER A 35 8.04 -11.10 16.99
N VAL A 36 8.48 -12.34 16.96
CA VAL A 36 7.70 -13.50 17.42
C VAL A 36 8.07 -13.75 18.89
N GLU A 37 7.13 -13.46 19.78
CA GLU A 37 7.27 -13.81 21.19
C GLU A 37 6.84 -15.25 21.40
N ARG A 38 7.66 -16.00 22.14
CA ARG A 38 7.37 -17.37 22.55
C ARG A 38 7.06 -17.38 24.03
N ASP A 39 6.08 -18.18 24.41
CA ASP A 39 5.89 -18.49 25.82
C ASP A 39 7.04 -19.39 26.32
N ALA A 40 7.47 -19.18 27.55
CA ALA A 40 8.53 -19.97 28.20
C ALA A 40 8.21 -21.48 28.27
N ALA A 41 6.94 -21.85 28.14
CA ALA A 41 6.47 -23.23 28.11
C ALA A 41 6.54 -23.88 26.72
N SER A 42 6.78 -23.11 25.65
CA SER A 42 6.83 -23.62 24.27
C SER A 42 8.17 -24.29 24.00
N ALA A 43 8.12 -25.53 23.53
CA ALA A 43 9.31 -26.22 23.04
C ALA A 43 9.97 -25.43 21.89
N ALA A 44 11.30 -25.37 21.89
CA ALA A 44 12.02 -24.74 20.78
C ALA A 44 11.68 -25.46 19.47
N ARG A 45 11.16 -24.68 18.47
CA ARG A 45 10.90 -25.23 17.14
C ARG A 45 12.21 -25.52 16.42
N THR A 46 12.25 -26.62 15.71
CA THR A 46 13.38 -27.01 14.86
C THR A 46 13.33 -26.24 13.53
N ASN A 47 12.11 -25.93 13.04
CA ASN A 47 11.92 -25.25 11.77
C ASN A 47 11.80 -23.72 11.96
N PRO A 48 12.38 -22.93 11.04
CA PRO A 48 12.25 -21.48 11.08
C PRO A 48 10.80 -21.03 10.84
N TYR A 49 10.48 -19.84 11.31
CA TYR A 49 9.21 -19.18 11.00
C TYR A 49 9.21 -18.64 9.58
N ASP A 50 8.01 -18.60 9.00
CA ASP A 50 7.74 -17.88 7.77
C ASP A 50 6.79 -16.71 8.04
N ILE A 51 7.00 -15.62 7.32
CA ILE A 51 6.17 -14.42 7.43
C ILE A 51 5.75 -13.98 6.04
N VAL A 52 4.47 -13.65 5.95
CA VAL A 52 3.88 -12.97 4.80
C VAL A 52 3.21 -11.69 5.29
N ALA A 53 3.62 -10.56 4.74
CA ALA A 53 2.99 -9.26 5.00
C ALA A 53 2.28 -8.79 3.73
N THR A 54 0.97 -8.57 3.82
CA THR A 54 0.14 -8.05 2.74
C THR A 54 -0.24 -6.61 3.04
N VAL A 55 0.17 -5.69 2.18
CA VAL A 55 -0.17 -4.27 2.27
C VAL A 55 -1.31 -3.97 1.32
N ILE A 56 -2.41 -3.49 1.85
CA ILE A 56 -3.64 -3.23 1.10
C ILE A 56 -3.95 -1.73 1.22
N GLY A 57 -4.04 -1.04 0.08
CA GLY A 57 -4.44 0.36 0.00
C GLY A 57 -5.95 0.57 -0.07
N PRO A 58 -6.40 1.83 -0.19
CA PRO A 58 -7.81 2.16 -0.32
C PRO A 58 -8.44 1.43 -1.51
N ARG A 59 -9.74 1.21 -1.45
CA ARG A 59 -10.48 0.48 -2.47
C ARG A 59 -11.14 1.46 -3.43
N GLU A 60 -11.05 1.17 -4.73
CA GLU A 60 -11.59 2.03 -5.78
C GLU A 60 -12.20 1.18 -6.89
N THR A 61 -13.37 1.57 -7.39
CA THR A 61 -13.97 0.90 -8.55
C THR A 61 -13.19 1.23 -9.83
N LEU A 62 -12.66 0.20 -10.50
CA LEU A 62 -11.83 0.32 -11.69
C LEU A 62 -12.51 -0.26 -12.92
N ARG A 63 -12.41 0.45 -14.06
CA ARG A 63 -12.91 -0.03 -15.34
C ARG A 63 -11.75 -0.32 -16.29
N VAL A 64 -11.56 -1.61 -16.62
CA VAL A 64 -10.59 -2.08 -17.61
C VAL A 64 -11.26 -2.17 -18.98
N ARG A 65 -10.62 -1.62 -20.02
CA ARG A 65 -11.10 -1.61 -21.40
C ARG A 65 -10.13 -2.36 -22.27
N HIS A 66 -10.67 -3.16 -23.19
CA HIS A 66 -9.91 -3.81 -24.23
C HIS A 66 -10.06 -3.02 -25.54
N SER A 67 -8.96 -2.49 -26.05
CA SER A 67 -8.94 -1.76 -27.32
C SER A 67 -8.38 -2.64 -28.42
N GLN A 68 -9.04 -2.66 -29.56
CA GLN A 68 -8.58 -3.36 -30.78
C GLN A 68 -8.49 -2.38 -31.95
N ARG A 69 -7.57 -2.66 -32.86
CA ARG A 69 -7.43 -1.86 -34.08
C ARG A 69 -8.35 -2.41 -35.17
N VAL A 70 -9.40 -1.66 -35.52
CA VAL A 70 -10.36 -1.99 -36.56
C VAL A 70 -10.23 -0.96 -37.67
N LEU A 71 -9.92 -1.40 -38.90
CA LEU A 71 -9.72 -0.51 -40.07
C LEU A 71 -8.76 0.66 -39.80
N GLY A 72 -7.71 0.44 -39.01
CA GLY A 72 -6.69 1.47 -38.71
C GLY A 72 -7.03 2.36 -37.51
N ILE A 73 -8.23 2.26 -36.91
CA ILE A 73 -8.69 3.06 -35.79
C ILE A 73 -8.74 2.18 -34.52
N TRP A 74 -8.34 2.75 -33.37
CA TRP A 74 -8.46 2.06 -32.08
C TRP A 74 -9.90 2.17 -31.55
N VAL A 75 -10.56 1.04 -31.38
CA VAL A 75 -11.93 0.94 -30.87
C VAL A 75 -11.95 0.11 -29.59
N ASN A 76 -12.67 0.59 -28.58
CA ASN A 76 -12.90 -0.16 -27.36
C ASN A 76 -13.98 -1.23 -27.63
N THR A 77 -13.57 -2.49 -27.71
CA THR A 77 -14.46 -3.61 -28.08
C THR A 77 -15.10 -4.27 -26.86
N ALA A 78 -14.47 -4.21 -25.71
CA ALA A 78 -14.99 -4.78 -24.48
C ALA A 78 -14.52 -4.01 -23.25
N ALA A 79 -15.28 -4.07 -22.17
CA ALA A 79 -14.91 -3.48 -20.89
C ALA A 79 -15.39 -4.38 -19.73
N ARG A 80 -14.66 -4.36 -18.62
CA ARG A 80 -15.05 -4.95 -17.33
C ARG A 80 -14.91 -3.93 -16.24
N THR A 81 -15.83 -3.93 -15.29
CA THR A 81 -15.79 -3.10 -14.10
C THR A 81 -15.51 -3.97 -12.90
N PHE A 82 -14.38 -3.71 -12.24
CA PHE A 82 -14.01 -4.35 -10.99
C PHE A 82 -14.54 -3.47 -9.85
N VAL A 83 -15.25 -4.09 -8.91
CA VAL A 83 -15.86 -3.41 -7.78
C VAL A 83 -14.89 -3.45 -6.61
N ASP A 84 -14.50 -2.29 -6.15
CA ASP A 84 -13.64 -2.09 -4.96
C ASP A 84 -12.35 -2.95 -4.90
N PRO A 85 -11.62 -3.15 -6.03
CA PRO A 85 -10.28 -3.71 -5.93
C PRO A 85 -9.37 -2.76 -5.13
N PRO A 86 -8.35 -3.29 -4.44
CA PRO A 86 -7.39 -2.43 -3.77
C PRO A 86 -6.64 -1.57 -4.79
N SER A 87 -6.48 -0.28 -4.52
CA SER A 87 -5.72 0.64 -5.39
C SER A 87 -4.19 0.44 -5.26
N TYR A 88 -3.76 -0.22 -4.19
CA TYR A 88 -2.39 -0.65 -3.94
C TYR A 88 -2.40 -2.02 -3.27
N LEU A 89 -1.54 -2.93 -3.72
CA LEU A 89 -1.39 -4.27 -3.18
C LEU A 89 0.08 -4.71 -3.24
N ALA A 90 0.71 -4.85 -2.09
CA ALA A 90 2.06 -5.40 -2.01
C ALA A 90 2.07 -6.63 -1.11
N VAL A 91 2.61 -7.73 -1.64
CA VAL A 91 2.80 -8.98 -0.90
C VAL A 91 4.29 -9.19 -0.70
N LEU A 92 4.71 -9.16 0.54
CA LEU A 92 6.08 -9.33 0.97
C LEU A 92 6.22 -10.65 1.73
N ALA A 93 7.20 -11.46 1.38
CA ALA A 93 7.43 -12.74 2.04
C ALA A 93 8.93 -12.93 2.34
N ASN A 94 9.26 -13.78 3.31
CA ASN A 94 10.65 -14.15 3.59
C ASN A 94 11.21 -15.22 2.65
N ARG A 95 10.32 -15.95 1.95
CA ARG A 95 10.64 -16.90 0.88
C ARG A 95 9.46 -17.05 -0.09
N PRO A 96 9.60 -17.74 -1.23
CA PRO A 96 8.48 -17.95 -2.17
C PRO A 96 7.24 -18.52 -1.50
N LEU A 97 6.05 -17.99 -1.86
CA LEU A 97 4.78 -18.32 -1.21
C LEU A 97 4.39 -19.80 -1.33
N ASP A 98 4.80 -20.47 -2.41
CA ASP A 98 4.60 -21.91 -2.64
C ASP A 98 5.37 -22.80 -1.66
N LEU A 99 6.46 -22.28 -1.09
CA LEU A 99 7.22 -22.94 -0.03
C LEU A 99 6.68 -22.64 1.38
N ILE A 100 5.90 -21.57 1.54
CA ILE A 100 5.31 -21.15 2.83
C ILE A 100 4.00 -21.86 3.09
N ALA A 101 3.11 -21.91 2.08
CA ALA A 101 1.77 -22.44 2.25
C ALA A 101 1.30 -23.21 1.01
N SER A 102 0.45 -24.22 1.24
CA SER A 102 -0.20 -24.97 0.16
C SER A 102 -1.09 -24.06 -0.71
N ALA A 103 -1.37 -24.47 -1.96
CA ALA A 103 -2.24 -23.72 -2.86
C ALA A 103 -3.64 -23.46 -2.27
N GLU A 104 -4.17 -24.39 -1.48
CA GLU A 104 -5.43 -24.24 -0.78
C GLU A 104 -5.35 -23.16 0.32
N ASN A 105 -4.32 -23.22 1.16
CA ASN A 105 -4.09 -22.22 2.21
C ASN A 105 -3.84 -20.83 1.61
N ARG A 106 -3.11 -20.72 0.51
CA ARG A 106 -2.88 -19.43 -0.17
C ARG A 106 -4.20 -18.80 -0.61
N ARG A 107 -5.08 -19.54 -1.28
CA ARG A 107 -6.40 -19.05 -1.69
C ARG A 107 -7.27 -18.67 -0.49
N LYS A 108 -7.33 -19.54 0.53
CA LYS A 108 -8.12 -19.30 1.74
C LYS A 108 -7.67 -18.06 2.50
N LEU A 109 -6.36 -17.81 2.58
CA LEU A 109 -5.77 -16.71 3.30
C LEU A 109 -5.46 -15.50 2.41
N GLN A 110 -5.81 -15.58 1.10
CA GLN A 110 -5.60 -14.53 0.09
C GLN A 110 -4.12 -14.09 0.02
N LEU A 111 -3.22 -15.06 -0.04
CA LEU A 111 -1.78 -14.82 -0.12
C LEU A 111 -1.36 -14.74 -1.59
N GLY A 112 -0.86 -13.58 -2.01
CA GLY A 112 -0.40 -13.35 -3.38
C GLY A 112 -1.38 -12.56 -4.24
N LEU A 113 -0.86 -12.03 -5.35
CA LEU A 113 -1.63 -11.23 -6.29
C LEU A 113 -2.71 -12.04 -7.02
N THR A 114 -2.45 -13.31 -7.25
CA THR A 114 -3.37 -14.21 -7.94
C THR A 114 -4.50 -14.69 -7.05
N ASP A 115 -4.26 -14.77 -5.74
CA ASP A 115 -5.20 -15.31 -4.77
C ASP A 115 -6.04 -14.22 -4.07
N THR A 116 -5.74 -12.94 -4.33
CA THR A 116 -6.53 -11.80 -3.83
C THR A 116 -7.83 -11.68 -4.61
N PRO A 117 -9.00 -11.62 -3.96
CA PRO A 117 -10.28 -11.48 -4.66
C PRO A 117 -10.38 -10.13 -5.37
N LEU A 118 -10.80 -10.17 -6.63
CA LEU A 118 -11.08 -9.01 -7.47
C LEU A 118 -12.50 -9.12 -8.01
N PRO A 119 -13.51 -8.74 -7.22
CA PRO A 119 -14.90 -8.88 -7.62
C PRO A 119 -15.23 -8.02 -8.85
N GLU A 120 -16.01 -8.56 -9.77
CA GLU A 120 -16.42 -7.91 -11.01
C GLU A 120 -17.92 -7.67 -11.02
N LEU A 121 -18.35 -6.60 -11.71
CA LEU A 121 -19.75 -6.35 -12.00
C LEU A 121 -20.16 -7.16 -13.25
N ILE A 122 -20.97 -8.22 -13.04
CA ILE A 122 -21.48 -9.11 -14.08
C ILE A 122 -23.00 -8.99 -14.09
N ASN A 123 -23.59 -8.49 -15.19
CA ASN A 123 -25.05 -8.38 -15.37
C ASN A 123 -25.79 -7.74 -14.17
N ASN A 124 -25.21 -6.70 -13.57
CA ASN A 124 -25.66 -6.01 -12.34
C ASN A 124 -25.50 -6.77 -11.02
N ASP A 125 -24.88 -7.97 -11.03
CA ASP A 125 -24.49 -8.68 -9.83
C ASP A 125 -22.99 -8.63 -9.62
N ILE A 126 -22.56 -8.67 -8.36
CA ILE A 126 -21.14 -8.73 -8.00
C ILE A 126 -20.73 -10.21 -7.93
N GLY A 127 -19.79 -10.60 -8.77
CA GLY A 127 -19.26 -11.96 -8.83
C GLY A 127 -17.75 -11.98 -9.03
N GLU A 128 -17.14 -13.13 -8.86
CA GLU A 128 -15.72 -13.35 -9.15
C GLU A 128 -15.56 -14.39 -10.26
N VAL A 129 -14.87 -13.99 -11.35
CA VAL A 129 -14.50 -14.88 -12.43
C VAL A 129 -13.00 -15.15 -12.37
N THR A 130 -12.63 -16.35 -11.96
CA THR A 130 -11.23 -16.72 -11.72
C THR A 130 -10.35 -16.69 -12.97
N ASN A 131 -10.92 -16.93 -14.17
CA ASN A 131 -10.17 -17.03 -15.43
C ASN A 131 -10.54 -15.92 -16.44
N ASP A 132 -10.96 -14.73 -15.99
CA ASP A 132 -11.20 -13.61 -16.90
C ASP A 132 -9.86 -13.01 -17.38
N PRO A 133 -9.62 -12.87 -18.69
CA PRO A 133 -8.46 -12.18 -19.25
C PRO A 133 -8.31 -10.72 -18.73
N PHE A 134 -9.42 -10.06 -18.39
CA PHE A 134 -9.42 -8.72 -17.84
C PHE A 134 -8.82 -8.67 -16.44
N ARG A 135 -8.99 -9.74 -15.61
CA ARG A 135 -8.33 -9.86 -14.32
C ARG A 135 -6.81 -9.85 -14.47
N GLY A 136 -6.28 -10.68 -15.35
CA GLY A 136 -4.85 -10.72 -15.64
C GLY A 136 -4.32 -9.39 -16.20
N ALA A 137 -5.11 -8.72 -17.05
CA ALA A 137 -4.78 -7.40 -17.57
C ALA A 137 -4.75 -6.34 -16.46
N LEU A 138 -5.72 -6.34 -15.53
CA LEU A 138 -5.73 -5.42 -14.38
C LEU A 138 -4.48 -5.59 -13.53
N VAL A 139 -4.19 -6.83 -13.09
CA VAL A 139 -3.00 -7.12 -12.25
C VAL A 139 -1.72 -6.67 -12.95
N ARG A 140 -1.56 -6.96 -14.26
CA ARG A 140 -0.39 -6.53 -15.03
C ARG A 140 -0.28 -5.00 -15.11
N LEU A 141 -1.37 -4.30 -15.44
CA LEU A 141 -1.36 -2.83 -15.54
C LEU A 141 -1.05 -2.16 -14.20
N MET A 142 -1.55 -2.71 -13.10
CA MET A 142 -1.25 -2.19 -11.77
C MET A 142 0.21 -2.51 -11.37
N ALA A 143 0.73 -3.67 -11.77
CA ALA A 143 2.15 -4.02 -11.56
C ALA A 143 3.09 -3.12 -12.38
N GLU A 144 2.77 -2.83 -13.64
CA GLU A 144 3.54 -1.89 -14.50
C GLU A 144 3.61 -0.47 -13.89
N ARG A 145 2.59 -0.07 -13.13
CA ARG A 145 2.56 1.19 -12.38
C ARG A 145 3.27 1.13 -11.03
N GLY A 146 3.76 -0.04 -10.62
CA GLY A 146 4.34 -0.28 -9.30
C GLY A 146 3.34 -0.27 -8.16
N LEU A 147 2.03 -0.34 -8.47
CA LEU A 147 0.96 -0.35 -7.47
C LEU A 147 0.66 -1.76 -6.95
N TYR A 148 0.93 -2.79 -7.76
CA TYR A 148 0.84 -4.19 -7.36
C TYR A 148 2.23 -4.82 -7.42
N SER A 149 2.63 -5.47 -6.33
CA SER A 149 3.92 -6.15 -6.25
C SER A 149 3.84 -7.42 -5.41
N GLU A 150 4.61 -8.41 -5.79
CA GLU A 150 4.83 -9.64 -5.01
C GLU A 150 6.33 -9.88 -4.94
N GLU A 151 6.89 -9.74 -3.75
CA GLU A 151 8.33 -9.83 -3.53
C GLU A 151 8.64 -10.98 -2.56
N ALA A 152 9.13 -12.09 -3.09
CA ALA A 152 9.77 -13.12 -2.30
C ALA A 152 11.12 -12.61 -1.77
N ASN A 153 11.49 -13.01 -0.56
CA ASN A 153 12.71 -12.58 0.13
C ASN A 153 12.75 -11.08 0.50
N ALA A 154 11.62 -10.40 0.53
CA ALA A 154 11.50 -9.01 0.97
C ALA A 154 11.54 -8.87 2.50
N ILE A 155 11.22 -9.94 3.22
CA ILE A 155 11.30 -9.99 4.69
C ILE A 155 12.58 -10.70 5.09
N THR A 156 13.37 -10.04 5.93
CA THR A 156 14.62 -10.59 6.43
C THR A 156 14.54 -10.80 7.94
N PHE A 157 14.87 -12.00 8.41
CA PHE A 157 15.05 -12.27 9.82
C PHE A 157 16.42 -11.79 10.28
N LEU A 158 16.45 -10.88 11.25
CA LEU A 158 17.68 -10.36 11.88
C LEU A 158 18.15 -11.30 13.00
N THR A 159 17.20 -11.94 13.68
CA THR A 159 17.39 -13.01 14.65
C THR A 159 16.35 -14.10 14.36
N PRO A 160 16.38 -15.26 14.99
CA PRO A 160 15.36 -16.30 14.79
C PRO A 160 13.90 -15.82 15.05
N THR A 161 13.73 -14.71 15.75
CA THR A 161 12.41 -14.17 16.12
C THR A 161 12.16 -12.74 15.66
N LEU A 162 13.21 -11.95 15.37
CA LEU A 162 13.09 -10.56 14.96
C LEU A 162 13.21 -10.44 13.43
N PHE A 163 12.24 -9.81 12.80
CA PHE A 163 12.24 -9.61 11.34
C PHE A 163 12.07 -8.14 10.96
N ARG A 164 12.49 -7.84 9.75
CA ARG A 164 12.35 -6.53 9.11
C ARG A 164 11.93 -6.71 7.66
N ALA A 165 11.09 -5.82 7.16
CA ALA A 165 10.74 -5.69 5.75
C ALA A 165 10.67 -4.23 5.34
N SER A 166 10.88 -3.97 4.05
CA SER A 166 10.75 -2.65 3.45
C SER A 166 9.55 -2.62 2.51
N ILE A 167 8.59 -1.74 2.79
CA ILE A 167 7.41 -1.49 1.97
C ILE A 167 7.72 -0.30 1.07
N LYS A 168 7.76 -0.52 -0.25
CA LYS A 168 8.04 0.51 -1.24
C LYS A 168 6.75 1.18 -1.67
N LEU A 169 6.58 2.45 -1.36
CA LEU A 169 5.44 3.26 -1.78
C LEU A 169 5.86 4.10 -3.01
N PRO A 170 5.34 3.81 -4.22
CA PRO A 170 5.73 4.52 -5.43
C PRO A 170 5.22 5.97 -5.45
N ALA A 171 5.72 6.78 -6.38
CA ALA A 171 5.29 8.17 -6.54
C ALA A 171 3.78 8.33 -6.84
N LEU A 172 3.17 7.32 -7.48
CA LEU A 172 1.74 7.31 -7.83
C LEU A 172 0.85 6.61 -6.79
N VAL A 173 1.38 6.39 -5.58
CA VAL A 173 0.60 5.73 -4.52
C VAL A 173 -0.65 6.55 -4.18
N PRO A 174 -1.85 5.94 -4.14
CA PRO A 174 -3.09 6.61 -3.79
C PRO A 174 -3.09 7.12 -2.34
N VAL A 175 -3.76 8.24 -2.09
CA VAL A 175 -3.99 8.76 -0.74
C VAL A 175 -5.12 7.98 -0.05
N GLY A 176 -5.04 7.83 1.27
CA GLY A 176 -6.07 7.17 2.08
C GLY A 176 -5.49 6.21 3.10
N ASP A 177 -6.37 5.35 3.63
CA ASP A 177 -6.05 4.38 4.67
C ASP A 177 -5.49 3.08 4.10
N TYR A 178 -4.40 2.62 4.71
CA TYR A 178 -3.69 1.40 4.34
C TYR A 178 -3.69 0.43 5.50
N THR A 179 -3.85 -0.85 5.17
CA THR A 179 -3.74 -1.95 6.13
C THR A 179 -2.54 -2.83 5.78
N VAL A 180 -1.71 -3.12 6.76
CA VAL A 180 -0.63 -4.11 6.67
C VAL A 180 -1.04 -5.32 7.48
N ASP A 181 -1.41 -6.40 6.83
CA ASP A 181 -1.76 -7.68 7.46
C ASP A 181 -0.55 -8.60 7.46
N VAL A 182 0.02 -8.82 8.63
CA VAL A 182 1.20 -9.66 8.84
C VAL A 182 0.76 -11.01 9.37
N LYS A 183 1.05 -12.05 8.62
CA LYS A 183 0.72 -13.44 8.94
C LYS A 183 1.96 -14.24 9.25
N LEU A 184 1.94 -14.95 10.37
CA LEU A 184 3.00 -15.84 10.83
C LEU A 184 2.65 -17.28 10.51
N PHE A 185 3.58 -17.99 9.87
CA PHE A 185 3.45 -19.40 9.51
C PHE A 185 4.50 -20.25 10.20
N ALA A 186 4.10 -21.47 10.51
CA ALA A 186 5.00 -22.55 10.90
C ALA A 186 4.50 -23.86 10.28
N ASP A 187 5.41 -24.62 9.68
CA ASP A 187 5.11 -25.92 9.05
C ASP A 187 3.95 -25.86 8.05
N GLY A 188 3.84 -24.76 7.28
CA GLY A 188 2.80 -24.57 6.27
C GLY A 188 1.44 -24.09 6.80
N ASN A 189 1.29 -23.91 8.13
CA ASN A 189 0.06 -23.46 8.75
C ASN A 189 0.23 -22.07 9.36
N MET A 190 -0.83 -21.24 9.24
CA MET A 190 -0.86 -19.95 9.90
C MET A 190 -1.07 -20.16 11.41
N ILE A 191 -0.15 -19.61 12.21
CA ILE A 191 -0.16 -19.72 13.67
C ILE A 191 -0.45 -18.39 14.38
N GLY A 192 -0.37 -17.27 13.66
CA GLY A 192 -0.70 -15.96 14.19
C GLY A 192 -0.85 -14.93 13.09
N HIS A 193 -1.53 -13.83 13.39
CA HIS A 193 -1.60 -12.68 12.51
C HIS A 193 -1.73 -11.39 13.32
N THR A 194 -1.33 -10.28 12.74
CA THR A 194 -1.53 -8.94 13.28
C THR A 194 -1.76 -7.94 12.15
N ALA A 195 -2.68 -7.02 12.33
CA ALA A 195 -2.98 -5.97 11.37
C ALA A 195 -2.52 -4.61 11.91
N LEU A 196 -1.85 -3.85 11.05
CA LEU A 196 -1.37 -2.50 11.33
C LEU A 196 -2.02 -1.54 10.36
N LEU A 197 -2.29 -0.34 10.81
CA LEU A 197 -2.86 0.73 9.99
C LEU A 197 -1.85 1.84 9.81
N PHE A 198 -1.79 2.40 8.61
CA PHE A 198 -1.13 3.68 8.35
C PHE A 198 -1.92 4.47 7.31
N GLU A 199 -1.70 5.76 7.28
CA GLU A 199 -2.42 6.68 6.42
C GLU A 199 -1.45 7.41 5.50
N ILE A 200 -1.86 7.57 4.23
CA ILE A 200 -1.16 8.42 3.27
C ILE A 200 -2.02 9.65 3.03
N VAL A 201 -1.47 10.83 3.37
CA VAL A 201 -2.15 12.12 3.24
C VAL A 201 -1.40 13.02 2.26
N LYS A 202 -2.14 13.74 1.43
CA LYS A 202 -1.57 14.76 0.57
C LYS A 202 -1.44 16.07 1.33
N VAL A 203 -0.21 16.55 1.45
CA VAL A 203 0.08 17.84 2.07
C VAL A 203 0.16 18.90 0.97
N GLY A 204 -0.77 19.85 0.98
CA GLY A 204 -0.81 20.94 0.02
C GLY A 204 0.03 22.15 0.46
N PHE A 205 0.20 23.12 -0.46
CA PHE A 205 0.86 24.41 -0.21
C PHE A 205 0.25 25.16 0.98
N GLU A 206 -1.04 24.97 1.24
CA GLU A 206 -1.74 25.60 2.37
C GLU A 206 -1.13 25.20 3.72
N GLN A 207 -0.78 23.92 3.88
CA GLN A 207 -0.17 23.45 5.13
C GLN A 207 1.24 23.99 5.30
N PHE A 208 2.03 24.10 4.23
CA PHE A 208 3.34 24.76 4.25
C PHE A 208 3.23 26.21 4.71
N VAL A 209 2.21 26.95 4.20
CA VAL A 209 1.96 28.35 4.60
C VAL A 209 1.56 28.45 6.08
N VAL A 210 0.71 27.52 6.56
CA VAL A 210 0.28 27.49 7.97
C VAL A 210 1.45 27.15 8.89
N GLU A 211 2.28 26.18 8.55
CA GLU A 211 3.48 25.82 9.32
C GLU A 211 4.50 26.95 9.33
N ALA A 212 4.78 27.56 8.17
CA ALA A 212 5.67 28.71 8.07
C ALA A 212 5.17 29.91 8.89
N ALA A 213 3.86 30.15 8.91
CA ALA A 213 3.25 31.21 9.73
C ALA A 213 3.30 30.91 11.22
N ARG A 214 3.25 29.63 11.61
CA ARG A 214 3.24 29.19 13.02
C ARG A 214 4.66 29.11 13.59
N ASP A 215 5.61 28.51 12.85
CA ASP A 215 6.97 28.25 13.31
C ASP A 215 7.90 29.46 13.15
N HIS A 216 7.64 30.28 12.10
CA HIS A 216 8.44 31.45 11.77
C HIS A 216 7.58 32.70 11.54
N GLY A 217 6.62 32.97 12.46
CA GLY A 217 5.62 34.03 12.31
C GLY A 217 6.18 35.41 12.00
N LEU A 218 7.34 35.78 12.58
CA LEU A 218 8.00 37.06 12.28
C LEU A 218 8.53 37.13 10.86
N LEU A 219 9.20 36.05 10.38
CA LEU A 219 9.71 35.98 9.01
C LEU A 219 8.56 35.96 8.00
N TYR A 220 7.48 35.23 8.30
CA TYR A 220 6.27 35.22 7.49
C TYR A 220 5.61 36.61 7.43
N GLY A 221 5.52 37.33 8.54
CA GLY A 221 4.99 38.67 8.60
C GLY A 221 5.83 39.68 7.77
N PHE A 222 7.15 39.61 7.83
CA PHE A 222 8.03 40.44 7.00
C PHE A 222 7.92 40.09 5.51
N ALA A 223 7.83 38.82 5.17
CA ALA A 223 7.68 38.35 3.77
C ALA A 223 6.35 38.84 3.18
N THR A 224 5.24 38.73 3.92
CA THR A 224 3.91 39.18 3.46
C THR A 224 3.86 40.72 3.33
N ALA A 225 4.42 41.45 4.26
CA ALA A 225 4.52 42.92 4.18
C ALA A 225 5.38 43.36 2.99
N GLY A 226 6.52 42.70 2.77
CA GLY A 226 7.39 42.97 1.62
C GLY A 226 6.69 42.70 0.28
N MET A 227 5.95 41.57 0.17
CA MET A 227 5.15 41.26 -1.03
C MET A 227 4.05 42.31 -1.26
N ALA A 228 3.36 42.76 -0.22
CA ALA A 228 2.34 43.80 -0.35
C ALA A 228 2.93 45.13 -0.87
N LEU A 229 4.08 45.54 -0.34
CA LEU A 229 4.79 46.75 -0.80
C LEU A 229 5.27 46.61 -2.26
N LEU A 230 5.83 45.47 -2.62
CA LEU A 230 6.26 45.20 -4.00
C LEU A 230 5.08 45.22 -4.97
N THR A 231 3.97 44.58 -4.60
CA THR A 231 2.76 44.56 -5.44
C THR A 231 2.19 45.95 -5.61
N GLY A 232 2.13 46.73 -4.53
CA GLY A 232 1.70 48.13 -4.56
C GLY A 232 2.62 49.02 -5.41
N TRP A 233 3.92 48.82 -5.31
CA TRP A 233 4.89 49.54 -6.15
C TRP A 233 4.76 49.18 -7.62
N ILE A 234 4.69 47.89 -7.98
CA ILE A 234 4.49 47.43 -9.37
C ILE A 234 3.18 47.99 -9.93
N ALA A 235 2.09 47.93 -9.16
CA ALA A 235 0.81 48.50 -9.57
C ALA A 235 0.92 50.00 -9.80
N SER A 236 1.59 50.75 -8.92
CA SER A 236 1.84 52.18 -9.07
C SER A 236 2.63 52.52 -10.34
N VAL A 237 3.64 51.71 -10.69
CA VAL A 237 4.44 51.89 -11.90
C VAL A 237 3.64 51.51 -13.16
N ALA A 238 2.89 50.38 -13.13
CA ALA A 238 2.14 49.87 -14.27
C ALA A 238 0.92 50.75 -14.62
N PHE A 239 0.29 51.36 -13.63
CA PHE A 239 -0.89 52.21 -13.84
C PHE A 239 -0.57 53.71 -13.76
N ARG A 240 0.69 54.07 -13.71
CA ARG A 240 1.11 55.47 -13.80
C ARG A 240 0.91 55.93 -15.25
N ARG A 241 -0.27 56.47 -15.54
CA ARG A 241 -0.54 57.21 -16.78
C ARG A 241 0.03 58.62 -16.61
N ASP A 242 0.87 59.01 -17.55
CA ASP A 242 1.28 60.40 -17.76
C ASP A 242 0.08 61.29 -18.07
#